data_eb421cc316d738ff1728448e3b4dd9d7
#
_entry.id   eb421cc316d738ff1728448e3b4dd9d7
#
_cell.length_a   1.000
_cell.length_b   1.000
_cell.length_c   1.000
_cell.angle_alpha   90.00
_cell.angle_beta   90.00
_cell.angle_gamma   90.00
#
_symmetry.space_group_name_H-M   'P 1'
#
loop_
_entity.id
_entity.type
_entity.pdbx_description
1 polymer ?
#
loop_
_entity_poly.entity_id
_entity_poly.type
_entity_poly.pdbx_seq_one_letter_code
_entity_poly.pdbx_strand_id
1 'polypeptide(L)'
;MATTEASQRAISAQNPARAAAPTRRGFLGSVAAGWVLFATGAGAGLLGCVRFLFPNVLFEPPSSFKAGFPRDIALGVDERYKETNGAWLVHVLSDPASDRTGVDGIYALSTTCTHLGCIPNWLAADNKFKCPCHGSGFRMSGINFEGPAPRPLERFRIGLADDGQVLVDKSQKFQWEKKQWISTEAFLKV
;
A
#
# COMPACT_ATOMS: atom_id res chain seq x y z
N MET A 1 -35.00 -76.15 -27.36
CA MET A 1 -33.81 -76.22 -26.50
C MET A 1 -32.62 -75.36 -26.98
N ALA A 2 -32.71 -74.65 -28.08
CA ALA A 2 -31.58 -73.85 -28.62
C ALA A 2 -31.55 -72.38 -28.17
N THR A 3 -32.59 -71.86 -27.51
CA THR A 3 -32.68 -70.42 -27.13
C THR A 3 -32.04 -70.11 -25.79
N THR A 4 -31.80 -71.12 -24.97
CA THR A 4 -31.24 -70.93 -23.60
C THR A 4 -29.71 -70.79 -23.61
N GLU A 5 -29.04 -71.47 -24.56
CA GLU A 5 -27.57 -71.40 -24.69
C GLU A 5 -27.06 -70.07 -25.29
N ALA A 6 -27.81 -69.51 -26.22
CA ALA A 6 -27.49 -68.22 -26.84
C ALA A 6 -27.58 -67.06 -25.78
N SER A 7 -28.59 -67.12 -24.87
CA SER A 7 -28.76 -66.12 -23.83
C SER A 7 -27.67 -66.22 -22.76
N GLN A 8 -27.18 -67.42 -22.44
CA GLN A 8 -26.07 -67.56 -21.45
C GLN A 8 -24.70 -67.11 -22.03
N ARG A 9 -24.48 -67.29 -23.33
CA ARG A 9 -23.26 -66.76 -23.98
C ARG A 9 -23.25 -65.27 -24.08
N ALA A 10 -24.40 -64.63 -24.27
CA ALA A 10 -24.51 -63.16 -24.29
C ALA A 10 -24.26 -62.56 -22.91
N ILE A 11 -24.68 -63.21 -21.81
CA ILE A 11 -24.48 -62.73 -20.43
C ILE A 11 -23.00 -62.88 -19.99
N SER A 12 -22.29 -63.93 -20.51
CA SER A 12 -20.86 -64.10 -20.17
C SER A 12 -19.93 -63.14 -20.89
N ALA A 13 -20.39 -62.56 -22.05
CA ALA A 13 -19.62 -61.59 -22.80
C ALA A 13 -19.72 -60.16 -22.24
N GLN A 14 -20.62 -59.89 -21.33
CA GLN A 14 -20.83 -58.54 -20.72
C GLN A 14 -20.19 -58.37 -19.34
N ASN A 15 -19.31 -59.28 -18.92
CA ASN A 15 -18.55 -59.06 -17.69
C ASN A 15 -17.27 -58.29 -18.02
N PRO A 16 -17.25 -56.94 -17.90
CA PRO A 16 -16.03 -56.20 -18.15
C PRO A 16 -14.98 -56.69 -17.18
N ALA A 17 -13.92 -57.19 -17.73
CA ALA A 17 -12.71 -57.71 -17.10
C ALA A 17 -12.72 -57.59 -15.56
N ARG A 18 -12.90 -58.72 -14.90
CA ARG A 18 -12.64 -58.89 -13.48
C ARG A 18 -11.18 -58.42 -13.30
N ALA A 19 -11.03 -57.15 -12.90
CA ALA A 19 -9.74 -56.54 -12.71
C ALA A 19 -8.91 -57.50 -11.84
N ALA A 20 -7.82 -58.01 -12.37
CA ALA A 20 -6.95 -58.95 -11.67
C ALA A 20 -6.61 -58.31 -10.32
N ALA A 21 -6.84 -59.05 -9.22
CA ALA A 21 -6.54 -58.52 -7.88
C ALA A 21 -5.08 -58.06 -7.85
N PRO A 22 -4.83 -56.84 -7.33
CA PRO A 22 -3.50 -56.28 -7.34
C PRO A 22 -2.51 -57.22 -6.65
N THR A 23 -1.41 -57.54 -7.29
CA THR A 23 -0.33 -58.29 -6.64
C THR A 23 0.23 -57.45 -5.48
N ARG A 24 0.78 -58.09 -4.46
CA ARG A 24 1.44 -57.39 -3.33
C ARG A 24 2.48 -56.38 -3.83
N ARG A 25 3.24 -56.71 -4.86
CA ARG A 25 4.20 -55.80 -5.47
C ARG A 25 3.52 -54.59 -6.16
N GLY A 26 2.45 -54.85 -6.92
CA GLY A 26 1.68 -53.79 -7.57
C GLY A 26 1.02 -52.83 -6.57
N PHE A 27 0.46 -53.39 -5.46
CA PHE A 27 -0.09 -52.58 -4.39
C PHE A 27 0.97 -51.68 -3.71
N LEU A 28 2.11 -52.26 -3.33
CA LEU A 28 3.20 -51.47 -2.72
C LEU A 28 3.74 -50.41 -3.71
N GLY A 29 3.83 -50.74 -4.96
CA GLY A 29 4.21 -49.76 -6.01
C GLY A 29 3.22 -48.60 -6.14
N SER A 30 1.92 -48.89 -6.13
CA SER A 30 0.91 -47.82 -6.24
C SER A 30 0.88 -46.95 -5.00
N VAL A 31 1.07 -47.52 -3.82
CA VAL A 31 1.19 -46.74 -2.54
C VAL A 31 2.43 -45.84 -2.58
N ALA A 32 3.58 -46.37 -2.98
CA ALA A 32 4.79 -45.61 -3.10
C ALA A 32 4.63 -44.45 -4.13
N ALA A 33 4.04 -44.73 -5.30
CA ALA A 33 3.74 -43.69 -6.28
C ALA A 33 2.77 -42.62 -5.73
N GLY A 34 1.75 -43.03 -4.99
CA GLY A 34 0.83 -42.10 -4.32
C GLY A 34 1.54 -41.17 -3.33
N TRP A 35 2.44 -41.73 -2.51
CA TRP A 35 3.24 -40.91 -1.58
C TRP A 35 4.19 -39.96 -2.29
N VAL A 36 4.81 -40.36 -3.40
CA VAL A 36 5.67 -39.49 -4.20
C VAL A 36 4.85 -38.33 -4.79
N LEU A 37 3.69 -38.63 -5.38
CA LEU A 37 2.80 -37.60 -5.93
C LEU A 37 2.30 -36.64 -4.87
N PHE A 38 1.93 -37.18 -3.70
CA PHE A 38 1.52 -36.35 -2.57
C PHE A 38 2.67 -35.44 -2.07
N ALA A 39 3.85 -36.01 -1.88
CA ALA A 39 5.01 -35.24 -1.40
C ALA A 39 5.44 -34.15 -2.39
N THR A 40 5.40 -34.44 -3.70
CA THR A 40 5.70 -33.43 -4.75
C THR A 40 4.64 -32.34 -4.77
N GLY A 41 3.36 -32.70 -4.71
CA GLY A 41 2.27 -31.73 -4.65
C GLY A 41 2.31 -30.84 -3.39
N ALA A 42 2.50 -31.47 -2.24
CA ALA A 42 2.62 -30.76 -0.97
C ALA A 42 3.88 -29.86 -0.94
N GLY A 43 5.01 -30.35 -1.45
CA GLY A 43 6.25 -29.57 -1.57
C GLY A 43 6.10 -28.39 -2.51
N ALA A 44 5.48 -28.55 -3.66
CA ALA A 44 5.21 -27.47 -4.61
C ALA A 44 4.26 -26.43 -3.99
N GLY A 45 3.22 -26.89 -3.29
CA GLY A 45 2.30 -26.01 -2.56
C GLY A 45 3.01 -25.21 -1.47
N LEU A 46 3.85 -25.85 -0.67
CA LEU A 46 4.65 -25.19 0.35
C LEU A 46 5.60 -24.15 -0.24
N LEU A 47 6.32 -24.50 -1.32
CA LEU A 47 7.18 -23.54 -2.03
C LEU A 47 6.39 -22.36 -2.57
N GLY A 48 5.18 -22.59 -3.10
CA GLY A 48 4.28 -21.53 -3.54
C GLY A 48 3.87 -20.60 -2.38
N CYS A 49 3.51 -21.16 -1.23
CA CYS A 49 3.20 -20.38 -0.04
C CYS A 49 4.40 -19.56 0.46
N VAL A 50 5.58 -20.19 0.54
CA VAL A 50 6.81 -19.49 0.91
C VAL A 50 7.10 -18.36 -0.09
N ARG A 51 6.99 -18.63 -1.39
CA ARG A 51 7.20 -17.62 -2.44
C ARG A 51 6.21 -16.45 -2.33
N PHE A 52 4.96 -16.73 -1.93
CA PHE A 52 3.95 -15.70 -1.71
C PHE A 52 4.28 -14.76 -0.55
N LEU A 53 4.98 -15.25 0.49
CA LEU A 53 5.40 -14.42 1.62
C LEU A 53 6.53 -13.44 1.28
N PHE A 54 7.23 -13.65 0.15
CA PHE A 54 8.27 -12.74 -0.31
C PHE A 54 7.68 -11.76 -1.33
N PRO A 55 7.68 -10.44 -1.06
CA PRO A 55 7.15 -9.45 -1.99
C PRO A 55 7.98 -9.44 -3.29
N ASN A 56 7.28 -9.36 -4.43
CA ASN A 56 7.93 -9.24 -5.74
C ASN A 56 8.42 -7.83 -6.05
N VAL A 57 7.97 -6.84 -5.27
CA VAL A 57 8.34 -5.44 -5.45
C VAL A 57 9.66 -5.20 -4.75
N LEU A 58 10.73 -5.12 -5.51
CA LEU A 58 12.07 -4.77 -5.05
C LEU A 58 12.36 -3.26 -5.14
N PHE A 59 11.48 -2.51 -5.81
CA PHE A 59 11.61 -1.07 -5.97
C PHE A 59 10.53 -0.36 -5.16
N GLU A 60 10.93 0.20 -4.03
CA GLU A 60 10.14 1.23 -3.38
C GLU A 60 10.28 2.52 -4.18
N PRO A 61 9.19 3.27 -4.40
CA PRO A 61 9.31 4.58 -5.02
C PRO A 61 10.25 5.46 -4.19
N PRO A 62 11.05 6.33 -4.82
CA PRO A 62 12.02 7.15 -4.10
C PRO A 62 11.33 7.91 -2.96
N SER A 63 11.96 7.88 -1.79
CA SER A 63 11.46 8.60 -0.61
C SER A 63 11.51 10.11 -0.78
N SER A 64 12.37 10.60 -1.66
CA SER A 64 12.54 12.02 -1.94
C SER A 64 12.18 12.38 -3.37
N PHE A 65 11.65 13.58 -3.57
CA PHE A 65 11.32 14.13 -4.88
C PHE A 65 11.58 15.64 -4.93
N LYS A 66 11.84 16.14 -6.14
CA LYS A 66 11.99 17.57 -6.40
C LYS A 66 10.66 18.19 -6.83
N ALA A 67 10.31 19.29 -6.21
CA ALA A 67 9.02 19.97 -6.40
C ALA A 67 9.11 21.27 -7.20
N GLY A 68 10.16 21.45 -7.98
CA GLY A 68 10.41 22.68 -8.74
C GLY A 68 11.01 23.80 -7.88
N PHE A 69 11.07 25.00 -8.42
CA PHE A 69 11.64 26.13 -7.71
C PHE A 69 10.63 26.76 -6.75
N PRO A 70 11.08 27.34 -5.62
CA PRO A 70 10.18 27.98 -4.66
C PRO A 70 9.23 29.00 -5.29
N ARG A 71 9.72 29.78 -6.24
CA ARG A 71 8.94 30.80 -6.99
C ARG A 71 7.80 30.25 -7.83
N ASP A 72 7.87 28.94 -8.17
CA ASP A 72 6.87 28.28 -9.02
C ASP A 72 5.73 27.67 -8.16
N ILE A 73 5.85 27.75 -6.84
CA ILE A 73 4.87 27.27 -5.87
C ILE A 73 4.01 28.46 -5.44
N ALA A 74 2.79 28.52 -5.94
CA ALA A 74 1.85 29.59 -5.60
C ALA A 74 1.47 29.56 -4.10
N LEU A 75 1.08 30.72 -3.58
CA LEU A 75 0.52 30.82 -2.23
C LEU A 75 -0.72 29.91 -2.08
N GLY A 76 -0.81 29.22 -0.95
CA GLY A 76 -1.87 28.27 -0.66
C GLY A 76 -1.43 26.81 -0.78
N VAL A 77 -2.36 25.93 -1.11
CA VAL A 77 -2.13 24.51 -1.18
C VAL A 77 -1.93 24.07 -2.63
N ASP A 78 -0.79 23.46 -2.89
CA ASP A 78 -0.45 22.86 -4.19
C ASP A 78 -0.72 21.36 -4.13
N GLU A 79 -1.68 20.88 -4.93
CA GLU A 79 -2.11 19.48 -4.99
C GLU A 79 -1.39 18.64 -6.07
N ARG A 80 -0.47 19.23 -6.85
CA ARG A 80 0.21 18.53 -7.95
C ARG A 80 0.90 17.24 -7.53
N TYR A 81 1.39 17.17 -6.29
CA TYR A 81 2.15 16.04 -5.76
C TYR A 81 1.32 15.08 -4.89
N LYS A 82 0.01 15.33 -4.76
CA LYS A 82 -0.92 14.54 -3.96
C LYS A 82 -0.95 13.08 -4.39
N GLU A 83 -1.22 12.83 -5.68
CA GLU A 83 -1.43 11.48 -6.19
C GLU A 83 -0.10 10.75 -6.47
N THR A 84 0.90 11.46 -6.96
CA THR A 84 2.19 10.85 -7.37
C THR A 84 3.15 10.64 -6.20
N ASN A 85 3.17 11.58 -5.26
CA ASN A 85 4.16 11.59 -4.18
C ASN A 85 3.54 11.49 -2.77
N GLY A 86 2.22 11.57 -2.65
CA GLY A 86 1.54 11.53 -1.36
C GLY A 86 1.84 12.75 -0.48
N ALA A 87 2.03 13.92 -1.08
CA ALA A 87 2.37 15.15 -0.39
C ALA A 87 1.58 16.34 -0.94
N TRP A 88 1.17 17.27 -0.08
CA TRP A 88 0.79 18.62 -0.45
C TRP A 88 1.93 19.57 -0.13
N LEU A 89 2.19 20.52 -1.02
CA LEU A 89 3.04 21.66 -0.72
C LEU A 89 2.15 22.83 -0.33
N VAL A 90 2.50 23.47 0.77
CA VAL A 90 1.74 24.59 1.28
C VAL A 90 2.67 25.78 1.41
N HIS A 91 2.40 26.82 0.65
CA HIS A 91 3.14 28.09 0.67
C HIS A 91 2.34 29.12 1.46
N VAL A 92 2.93 29.68 2.50
CA VAL A 92 2.28 30.62 3.42
C VAL A 92 3.18 31.80 3.76
N LEU A 93 2.59 32.96 3.94
CA LEU A 93 3.27 34.16 4.45
C LEU A 93 3.39 34.17 5.98
N SER A 94 2.76 33.22 6.66
CA SER A 94 2.80 33.08 8.11
C SER A 94 2.37 31.68 8.51
N ASP A 95 3.11 31.06 9.41
CA ASP A 95 2.78 29.75 9.98
C ASP A 95 2.80 29.79 11.50
N PRO A 96 1.70 30.26 12.16
CA PRO A 96 1.59 30.28 13.61
C PRO A 96 1.68 28.88 14.24
N ALA A 97 1.36 27.83 13.50
CA ALA A 97 1.42 26.44 13.98
C ALA A 97 2.85 25.96 14.26
N SER A 98 3.86 26.64 13.70
CA SER A 98 5.28 26.37 13.97
C SER A 98 6.03 27.59 14.53
N ASP A 99 5.30 28.50 15.21
CA ASP A 99 5.82 29.73 15.82
C ASP A 99 6.51 30.69 14.81
N ARG A 100 6.10 30.63 13.52
CA ARG A 100 6.63 31.46 12.42
C ARG A 100 5.59 32.45 11.92
N THR A 101 5.31 33.48 12.74
CA THR A 101 4.39 34.54 12.35
C THR A 101 5.09 35.55 11.44
N GLY A 102 4.49 35.82 10.27
CA GLY A 102 5.03 36.80 9.30
C GLY A 102 6.30 36.31 8.60
N VAL A 103 6.55 35.00 8.57
CA VAL A 103 7.68 34.38 7.87
C VAL A 103 7.15 33.67 6.62
N ASP A 104 7.58 34.15 5.45
CA ASP A 104 7.26 33.51 4.18
C ASP A 104 7.98 32.18 4.06
N GLY A 105 7.26 31.16 3.61
CA GLY A 105 7.87 29.86 3.42
C GLY A 105 6.91 28.74 3.06
N ILE A 106 7.52 27.59 2.81
CA ILE A 106 6.87 26.42 2.28
C ILE A 106 7.06 25.25 3.26
N TYR A 107 6.03 24.46 3.43
CA TYR A 107 6.11 23.16 4.11
C TYR A 107 5.39 22.08 3.32
N ALA A 108 5.78 20.83 3.52
CA ALA A 108 5.17 19.67 2.87
C ALA A 108 4.35 18.88 3.88
N LEU A 109 3.05 18.68 3.61
CA LEU A 109 2.14 17.86 4.42
C LEU A 109 1.97 16.47 3.84
N SER A 110 1.93 15.47 4.70
CA SER A 110 1.53 14.12 4.33
C SER A 110 0.06 14.06 3.96
N THR A 111 -0.27 13.38 2.86
CA THR A 111 -1.67 13.15 2.45
C THR A 111 -2.37 12.06 3.26
N THR A 112 -1.70 11.50 4.26
CA THR A 112 -2.23 10.39 5.05
C THR A 112 -2.98 10.91 6.27
N CYS A 113 -4.30 10.69 6.30
CA CYS A 113 -5.14 11.02 7.46
C CYS A 113 -4.70 10.22 8.69
N THR A 114 -4.51 10.92 9.80
CA THR A 114 -4.02 10.32 11.04
C THR A 114 -5.06 9.46 11.79
N HIS A 115 -6.30 9.37 11.27
CA HIS A 115 -7.29 8.43 11.77
C HIS A 115 -6.99 7.00 11.31
N LEU A 116 -7.19 6.70 10.03
CA LEU A 116 -7.01 5.35 9.45
C LEU A 116 -6.36 5.38 8.05
N GLY A 117 -5.59 6.41 7.73
CA GLY A 117 -4.76 6.44 6.54
C GLY A 117 -5.44 6.86 5.23
N CYS A 118 -6.72 7.25 5.24
CA CYS A 118 -7.39 7.78 4.03
C CYS A 118 -6.73 9.10 3.58
N ILE A 119 -6.91 9.44 2.31
CA ILE A 119 -6.40 10.69 1.74
C ILE A 119 -7.49 11.77 1.87
N PRO A 120 -7.27 12.85 2.67
CA PRO A 120 -8.17 13.99 2.71
C PRO A 120 -8.17 14.74 1.39
N ASN A 121 -9.26 15.47 1.10
CA ASN A 121 -9.35 16.38 -0.02
C ASN A 121 -9.17 17.83 0.46
N TRP A 122 -8.45 18.64 -0.32
CA TRP A 122 -8.41 20.07 -0.09
C TRP A 122 -9.70 20.74 -0.57
N LEU A 123 -10.35 21.48 0.29
CA LEU A 123 -11.55 22.27 -0.01
C LEU A 123 -11.15 23.75 0.02
N ALA A 124 -10.79 24.29 -1.14
CA ALA A 124 -10.30 25.65 -1.26
C ALA A 124 -11.33 26.70 -0.76
N ALA A 125 -12.62 26.48 -1.02
CA ALA A 125 -13.68 27.37 -0.57
C ALA A 125 -13.80 27.46 0.96
N ASP A 126 -13.51 26.35 1.65
CA ASP A 126 -13.58 26.23 3.10
C ASP A 126 -12.22 26.40 3.80
N ASN A 127 -11.16 26.53 3.01
CA ASN A 127 -9.77 26.63 3.47
C ASN A 127 -9.36 25.52 4.46
N LYS A 128 -9.76 24.27 4.14
CA LYS A 128 -9.53 23.09 4.99
C LYS A 128 -9.32 21.84 4.19
N PHE A 129 -8.63 20.86 4.77
CA PHE A 129 -8.65 19.50 4.30
C PHE A 129 -9.79 18.72 4.95
N LYS A 130 -10.53 17.94 4.17
CA LYS A 130 -11.63 17.10 4.65
C LYS A 130 -11.42 15.65 4.23
N CYS A 131 -11.36 14.77 5.20
CA CYS A 131 -11.23 13.34 4.95
C CYS A 131 -12.62 12.75 4.60
N PRO A 132 -12.78 12.11 3.43
CA PRO A 132 -14.08 11.60 3.00
C PRO A 132 -14.52 10.35 3.77
N CYS A 133 -13.58 9.62 4.39
CA CYS A 133 -13.90 8.34 5.03
C CYS A 133 -14.75 8.50 6.30
N HIS A 134 -14.32 9.36 7.23
CA HIS A 134 -15.00 9.55 8.53
C HIS A 134 -15.12 11.01 8.94
N GLY A 135 -14.92 11.94 8.01
CA GLY A 135 -15.17 13.35 8.24
C GLY A 135 -14.11 14.11 9.05
N SER A 136 -12.91 13.57 9.22
CA SER A 136 -11.83 14.34 9.86
C SER A 136 -11.50 15.60 9.07
N GLY A 137 -11.42 16.74 9.77
CA GLY A 137 -11.08 18.05 9.21
C GLY A 137 -9.72 18.54 9.72
N PHE A 138 -8.92 19.08 8.80
CA PHE A 138 -7.63 19.68 9.13
C PHE A 138 -7.54 21.08 8.53
N ARG A 139 -6.96 22.00 9.28
CA ARG A 139 -6.66 23.34 8.79
C ARG A 139 -5.60 23.28 7.69
N MET A 140 -5.41 24.36 6.93
CA MET A 140 -4.33 24.46 5.95
C MET A 140 -2.95 24.13 6.54
N SER A 141 -2.71 24.51 7.82
CA SER A 141 -1.48 24.16 8.55
C SER A 141 -1.30 22.65 8.82
N GLY A 142 -2.34 21.83 8.60
CA GLY A 142 -2.35 20.40 8.93
C GLY A 142 -2.93 20.10 10.32
N ILE A 143 -3.24 21.09 11.14
CA ILE A 143 -3.81 20.89 12.49
C ILE A 143 -5.25 20.37 12.37
N ASN A 144 -5.54 19.24 13.03
CA ASN A 144 -6.87 18.68 13.13
C ASN A 144 -7.77 19.54 14.03
N PHE A 145 -9.02 19.71 13.63
CA PHE A 145 -10.00 20.46 14.41
C PHE A 145 -11.38 19.82 14.44
N GLU A 146 -11.59 18.79 13.60
CA GLU A 146 -12.89 18.14 13.41
C GLU A 146 -12.73 16.65 13.16
N GLY A 147 -13.67 15.86 13.67
CA GLY A 147 -13.77 14.42 13.41
C GLY A 147 -12.81 13.57 14.23
N PRO A 148 -12.67 12.27 13.87
CA PRO A 148 -12.01 11.28 14.71
C PRO A 148 -10.48 11.28 14.61
N ALA A 149 -9.84 12.09 13.76
CA ALA A 149 -8.39 12.15 13.66
C ALA A 149 -7.76 12.57 15.01
N PRO A 150 -6.89 11.73 15.60
CA PRO A 150 -6.38 11.99 16.96
C PRO A 150 -5.28 13.04 17.00
N ARG A 151 -4.66 13.37 15.88
CA ARG A 151 -3.50 14.27 15.81
C ARG A 151 -3.39 14.99 14.47
N PRO A 152 -2.62 16.07 14.35
CA PRO A 152 -2.34 16.77 13.10
C PRO A 152 -1.74 15.88 12.02
N LEU A 153 -1.83 16.33 10.77
CA LEU A 153 -1.09 15.72 9.65
C LEU A 153 0.42 15.86 9.91
N GLU A 154 1.19 14.92 9.45
CA GLU A 154 2.65 14.96 9.55
C GLU A 154 3.24 15.89 8.50
N ARG A 155 4.30 16.62 8.84
CA ARG A 155 5.12 17.34 7.86
C ARG A 155 6.28 16.46 7.43
N PHE A 156 6.62 16.54 6.16
CA PHE A 156 7.84 15.92 5.62
C PHE A 156 9.02 16.87 5.75
N ARG A 157 10.22 16.28 5.73
CA ARG A 157 11.44 17.07 5.59
C ARG A 157 11.41 17.83 4.28
N ILE A 158 11.76 19.12 4.35
CA ILE A 158 11.81 20.02 3.20
C ILE A 158 13.10 20.83 3.23
N GLY A 159 13.69 21.06 2.07
CA GLY A 159 14.90 21.84 1.92
C GLY A 159 15.11 22.25 0.47
N LEU A 160 16.24 22.84 0.18
CA LEU A 160 16.68 23.13 -1.18
C LEU A 160 17.71 22.08 -1.61
N ALA A 161 17.56 21.57 -2.82
CA ALA A 161 18.57 20.77 -3.49
C ALA A 161 19.70 21.68 -4.05
N ASP A 162 20.82 21.09 -4.45
CA ASP A 162 21.99 21.82 -4.99
C ASP A 162 21.65 22.67 -6.23
N ASP A 163 20.62 22.32 -6.96
CA ASP A 163 20.13 23.05 -8.13
C ASP A 163 19.10 24.16 -7.79
N GLY A 164 18.84 24.39 -6.49
CA GLY A 164 17.89 25.39 -6.01
C GLY A 164 16.43 24.98 -6.08
N GLN A 165 16.11 23.73 -6.44
CA GLN A 165 14.75 23.20 -6.39
C GLN A 165 14.37 22.78 -4.97
N VAL A 166 13.10 22.87 -4.67
CA VAL A 166 12.54 22.36 -3.40
C VAL A 166 12.65 20.83 -3.40
N LEU A 167 13.36 20.31 -2.42
CA LEU A 167 13.50 18.88 -2.17
C LEU A 167 12.63 18.48 -0.99
N VAL A 168 11.75 17.51 -1.20
CA VAL A 168 10.91 16.93 -0.16
C VAL A 168 11.35 15.49 0.09
N ASP A 169 11.65 15.15 1.34
CA ASP A 169 12.01 13.81 1.77
C ASP A 169 10.95 13.24 2.72
N LYS A 170 10.23 12.23 2.22
CA LYS A 170 9.13 11.55 2.93
C LYS A 170 9.63 10.53 3.96
N SER A 171 10.90 10.18 3.94
CA SER A 171 11.48 9.25 4.92
C SER A 171 11.53 9.86 6.32
N GLN A 172 11.58 11.19 6.39
CA GLN A 172 11.57 11.93 7.65
C GLN A 172 10.26 12.69 7.83
N LYS A 173 9.58 12.39 8.93
CA LYS A 173 8.30 12.96 9.29
C LYS A 173 8.39 13.71 10.61
N PHE A 174 7.83 14.91 10.64
CA PHE A 174 7.80 15.78 11.79
C PHE A 174 6.39 15.87 12.36
N GLN A 175 6.26 15.62 13.66
CA GLN A 175 5.01 15.61 14.40
C GLN A 175 4.86 16.89 15.22
N TRP A 176 3.66 17.49 15.14
CA TRP A 176 3.35 18.71 15.88
C TRP A 176 3.38 18.51 17.38
N GLU A 177 2.86 17.40 17.88
CA GLU A 177 2.79 17.06 19.31
C GLU A 177 4.16 16.96 19.97
N LYS A 178 5.16 16.62 19.16
CA LYS A 178 6.58 16.55 19.56
C LYS A 178 7.31 17.86 19.39
N LYS A 179 6.59 18.94 19.03
CA LYS A 179 7.14 20.27 18.70
C LYS A 179 8.20 20.25 17.59
N GLN A 180 8.15 19.24 16.73
CA GLN A 180 9.13 19.07 15.66
C GLN A 180 8.93 20.03 14.47
N TRP A 181 7.74 20.66 14.37
CA TRP A 181 7.46 21.63 13.30
C TRP A 181 8.28 22.91 13.44
N ILE A 182 8.85 23.20 14.63
CA ILE A 182 9.75 24.34 14.85
C ILE A 182 11.10 24.11 14.13
N SER A 183 11.46 22.85 13.80
CA SER A 183 12.67 22.53 13.07
C SER A 183 12.74 23.27 11.74
N THR A 184 13.95 23.69 11.36
CA THR A 184 14.23 24.28 10.04
C THR A 184 14.03 23.29 8.90
N GLU A 185 14.10 21.98 9.19
CA GLU A 185 13.87 20.92 8.22
C GLU A 185 12.38 20.64 7.94
N ALA A 186 11.46 21.13 8.81
CA ALA A 186 10.02 20.98 8.62
C ALA A 186 9.38 22.20 7.90
N PHE A 187 10.18 23.22 7.58
CA PHE A 187 9.74 24.46 6.97
C PHE A 187 10.88 25.12 6.19
N LEU A 188 10.68 25.37 4.93
CA LEU A 188 11.60 26.07 4.07
C LEU A 188 11.24 27.55 4.03
N LYS A 189 12.12 28.42 4.53
CA LYS A 189 11.98 29.87 4.38
C LYS A 189 12.31 30.28 2.95
N VAL A 190 11.46 31.10 2.34
CA VAL A 190 11.59 31.60 0.97
C VAL A 190 11.95 33.09 0.97
#